data_ce9ef6c0c384cd6f48bd81e3ef3b7bc2
#
_entry.id   ce9ef6c0c384cd6f48bd81e3ef3b7bc2
#
_cell.length_a   1.000
_cell.length_b   1.000
_cell.length_c   1.000
_cell.angle_alpha   90.00
_cell.angle_beta   90.00
_cell.angle_gamma   90.00
#
_symmetry.space_group_name_H-M   'P 1'
#
loop_
_entity.id
_entity.type
_entity.pdbx_description
1 polymer ?
#
loop_
_entity_poly.entity_id
_entity_poly.type
_entity_poly.pdbx_seq_one_letter_code
_entity_poly.pdbx_strand_id
1 'polypeptide(L)'
;TTENEDITISGGIALSAPKTPIIYAVEGANIYEERSKEEGKDRLTVFNKTLKWNKFEEILSISEKIYELAKEKNEEKENLITQAFLYRCLKYTDMAEKFIKNKDVMSLTYVSKYSYDYSRNISAKLERIESKEIKTVIDNFDGYFREILEENSFLTSYMRILLNYVVYKNRKTNKN
;
A
#
# COMPACT_ATOMS: atom_id res chain seq x y z
N THR A 1 -8.83 19.49 -17.92
CA THR A 1 -9.53 19.71 -16.64
C THR A 1 -10.72 20.61 -16.92
N THR A 2 -11.92 20.09 -16.80
CA THR A 2 -13.13 20.89 -16.86
C THR A 2 -13.24 21.67 -15.56
N GLU A 3 -13.37 23.00 -15.64
CA GLU A 3 -13.58 23.88 -14.48
C GLU A 3 -14.98 23.75 -13.87
N ASN A 4 -15.74 22.74 -14.27
CA ASN A 4 -17.08 22.47 -13.76
C ASN A 4 -17.02 21.43 -12.63
N GLU A 5 -17.20 21.89 -11.40
CA GLU A 5 -17.20 21.08 -10.18
C GLU A 5 -18.31 20.02 -10.15
N ASP A 6 -19.34 20.16 -10.99
CA ASP A 6 -20.44 19.19 -11.07
C ASP A 6 -20.08 17.93 -11.89
N ILE A 7 -18.97 17.96 -12.64
CA ILE A 7 -18.52 16.81 -13.44
C ILE A 7 -17.48 16.02 -12.67
N THR A 8 -17.89 14.85 -12.19
CA THR A 8 -17.02 13.93 -11.44
C THR A 8 -16.78 12.64 -12.22
N ILE A 9 -15.59 12.04 -12.02
CA ILE A 9 -15.21 10.75 -12.60
C ILE A 9 -15.07 9.73 -11.48
N SER A 10 -15.74 8.58 -11.63
CA SER A 10 -15.53 7.42 -10.77
C SER A 10 -14.84 6.32 -11.57
N GLY A 11 -13.93 5.59 -10.94
CA GLY A 11 -13.16 4.55 -11.59
C GLY A 11 -13.02 3.28 -10.77
N GLY A 12 -12.79 2.16 -11.46
CA GLY A 12 -12.49 0.87 -10.87
C GLY A 12 -11.27 0.23 -11.54
N ILE A 13 -10.28 -0.18 -10.76
CA ILE A 13 -9.11 -0.92 -11.24
C ILE A 13 -9.09 -2.31 -10.61
N ALA A 14 -9.42 -3.33 -11.40
CA ALA A 14 -9.31 -4.72 -11.01
C ALA A 14 -8.03 -5.36 -11.57
N LEU A 15 -7.37 -6.16 -10.75
CA LEU A 15 -6.21 -6.95 -11.15
C LEU A 15 -6.63 -8.41 -11.33
N SER A 16 -6.35 -8.95 -12.49
CA SER A 16 -6.66 -10.33 -12.83
C SER A 16 -5.39 -11.15 -13.08
N ALA A 17 -5.47 -12.45 -12.84
CA ALA A 17 -4.37 -13.35 -13.19
C ALA A 17 -4.19 -13.41 -14.72
N PRO A 18 -2.97 -13.69 -15.23
CA PRO A 18 -2.67 -13.62 -16.66
C PRO A 18 -3.54 -14.52 -17.58
N LYS A 19 -4.18 -15.54 -17.02
CA LYS A 19 -5.05 -16.48 -17.76
C LYS A 19 -6.53 -16.30 -17.44
N THR A 20 -6.92 -15.25 -16.73
CA THR A 20 -8.33 -14.95 -16.43
C THR A 20 -9.05 -14.56 -17.72
N PRO A 21 -10.19 -15.19 -18.07
CA PRO A 21 -10.99 -14.73 -19.19
C PRO A 21 -11.39 -13.27 -19.05
N ILE A 22 -11.37 -12.53 -20.17
CA ILE A 22 -11.58 -11.07 -20.19
C ILE A 22 -12.91 -10.65 -19.54
N ILE A 23 -13.94 -11.49 -19.67
CA ILE A 23 -15.26 -11.20 -19.09
C ILE A 23 -15.19 -11.01 -17.58
N TYR A 24 -14.46 -11.87 -16.85
CA TYR A 24 -14.30 -11.76 -15.40
C TYR A 24 -13.43 -10.57 -14.99
N ALA A 25 -12.47 -10.20 -15.84
CA ALA A 25 -11.67 -9.00 -15.59
C ALA A 25 -12.52 -7.72 -15.72
N VAL A 26 -13.40 -7.69 -16.72
CA VAL A 26 -14.35 -6.58 -16.93
C VAL A 26 -15.38 -6.51 -15.78
N GLU A 27 -15.97 -7.65 -15.39
CA GLU A 27 -16.89 -7.71 -14.26
C GLU A 27 -16.24 -7.19 -12.96
N GLY A 28 -15.00 -7.60 -12.68
CA GLY A 28 -14.25 -7.11 -11.52
C GLY A 28 -14.03 -5.60 -11.54
N ALA A 29 -13.72 -5.03 -12.72
CA ALA A 29 -13.55 -3.59 -12.86
C ALA A 29 -14.88 -2.84 -12.70
N ASN A 30 -15.98 -3.37 -13.26
CA ASN A 30 -17.32 -2.80 -13.12
C ASN A 30 -17.78 -2.77 -11.65
N ILE A 31 -17.60 -3.87 -10.90
CA ILE A 31 -17.91 -3.93 -9.47
C ILE A 31 -17.17 -2.82 -8.70
N TYR A 32 -15.90 -2.58 -9.02
CA TYR A 32 -15.12 -1.55 -8.37
C TYR A 32 -15.57 -0.14 -8.77
N GLU A 33 -15.95 0.08 -10.03
CA GLU A 33 -16.48 1.35 -10.50
C GLU A 33 -17.83 1.67 -9.85
N GLU A 34 -18.75 0.70 -9.78
CA GLU A 34 -20.04 0.85 -9.10
C GLU A 34 -19.84 1.21 -7.63
N ARG A 35 -18.94 0.51 -6.94
CA ARG A 35 -18.59 0.83 -5.56
C ARG A 35 -18.07 2.26 -5.40
N SER A 36 -17.25 2.75 -6.33
CA SER A 36 -16.78 4.14 -6.34
C SER A 36 -17.94 5.14 -6.48
N LYS A 37 -18.98 4.81 -7.24
CA LYS A 37 -20.19 5.63 -7.38
C LYS A 37 -21.05 5.61 -6.13
N GLU A 38 -21.25 4.44 -5.52
CA GLU A 38 -22.05 4.23 -4.30
C GLU A 38 -21.43 4.92 -3.09
N GLU A 39 -20.11 4.87 -2.93
CA GLU A 39 -19.40 5.50 -1.82
C GLU A 39 -19.27 7.03 -1.93
N GLY A 40 -19.89 7.66 -2.95
CA GLY A 40 -20.05 9.12 -3.05
C GLY A 40 -19.40 9.76 -4.26
N LYS A 41 -19.17 9.02 -5.34
CA LYS A 41 -18.60 9.49 -6.62
C LYS A 41 -17.22 10.16 -6.46
N ASP A 42 -16.67 10.68 -7.56
CA ASP A 42 -15.33 11.31 -7.56
C ASP A 42 -14.25 10.48 -6.85
N ARG A 43 -14.27 9.17 -7.12
CA ARG A 43 -13.46 8.19 -6.40
C ARG A 43 -12.90 7.13 -7.32
N LEU A 44 -11.86 6.50 -6.83
CA LEU A 44 -11.25 5.31 -7.42
C LEU A 44 -11.31 4.14 -6.45
N THR A 45 -11.73 2.98 -6.93
CA THR A 45 -11.59 1.71 -6.18
C THR A 45 -10.46 0.89 -6.80
N VAL A 46 -9.48 0.54 -5.99
CA VAL A 46 -8.34 -0.29 -6.36
C VAL A 46 -7.91 -1.16 -5.16
N PHE A 47 -7.47 -2.39 -5.39
CA PHE A 47 -7.08 -3.34 -4.34
C PHE A 47 -8.13 -3.48 -3.22
N ASN A 48 -9.41 -3.43 -3.59
CA ASN A 48 -10.56 -3.50 -2.69
C ASN A 48 -10.66 -2.33 -1.68
N LYS A 49 -10.12 -1.17 -2.03
CA LYS A 49 -10.21 0.08 -1.26
C LYS A 49 -10.68 1.21 -2.16
N THR A 50 -11.63 2.00 -1.65
CA THR A 50 -12.19 3.17 -2.35
C THR A 50 -11.66 4.45 -1.72
N LEU A 51 -11.22 5.40 -2.53
CA LEU A 51 -10.67 6.67 -2.07
C LEU A 51 -10.88 7.77 -3.11
N LYS A 52 -10.83 9.03 -2.68
CA LYS A 52 -10.88 10.20 -3.55
C LYS A 52 -9.61 10.29 -4.41
N TRP A 53 -9.72 10.90 -5.60
CA TRP A 53 -8.60 11.03 -6.53
C TRP A 53 -7.40 11.78 -5.94
N ASN A 54 -7.61 12.88 -5.24
CA ASN A 54 -6.54 13.64 -4.59
C ASN A 54 -5.78 12.80 -3.55
N LYS A 55 -6.50 11.94 -2.81
CA LYS A 55 -5.88 11.02 -1.83
C LYS A 55 -5.11 9.91 -2.54
N PHE A 56 -5.58 9.46 -3.69
CA PHE A 56 -4.86 8.48 -4.51
C PHE A 56 -3.51 9.02 -5.00
N GLU A 57 -3.47 10.27 -5.47
CA GLU A 57 -2.23 10.93 -5.88
C GLU A 57 -1.22 11.04 -4.73
N GLU A 58 -1.69 11.42 -3.54
CA GLU A 58 -0.85 11.46 -2.33
C GLU A 58 -0.24 10.08 -2.02
N ILE A 59 -1.06 9.03 -2.04
CA ILE A 59 -0.59 7.66 -1.77
C ILE A 59 0.38 7.18 -2.84
N LEU A 60 0.14 7.51 -4.11
CA LEU A 60 1.09 7.19 -5.18
C LEU A 60 2.43 7.88 -4.95
N SER A 61 2.44 9.15 -4.54
CA SER A 61 3.67 9.87 -4.24
C SER A 61 4.48 9.20 -3.11
N ILE A 62 3.80 8.77 -2.04
CA ILE A 62 4.44 8.01 -0.95
C ILE A 62 4.94 6.65 -1.48
N SER A 63 4.13 5.97 -2.29
CA SER A 63 4.48 4.66 -2.86
C SER A 63 5.72 4.72 -3.74
N GLU A 64 5.89 5.80 -4.53
CA GLU A 64 7.08 6.02 -5.35
C GLU A 64 8.35 6.13 -4.48
N LYS A 65 8.28 6.89 -3.39
CA LYS A 65 9.41 7.00 -2.46
C LYS A 65 9.81 5.65 -1.87
N ILE A 66 8.82 4.85 -1.44
CA ILE A 66 9.07 3.51 -0.92
C ILE A 66 9.59 2.56 -2.02
N TYR A 67 9.10 2.70 -3.25
CA TYR A 67 9.58 1.93 -4.39
C TYR A 67 11.06 2.21 -4.69
N GLU A 68 11.48 3.48 -4.71
CA GLU A 68 12.89 3.83 -4.93
C GLU A 68 13.78 3.22 -3.83
N LEU A 69 13.36 3.25 -2.56
CA LEU A 69 14.09 2.62 -1.46
C LEU A 69 14.13 1.07 -1.57
N ALA A 70 13.11 0.47 -2.20
CA ALA A 70 13.10 -0.96 -2.46
C ALA A 70 13.97 -1.37 -3.66
N LYS A 71 14.27 -0.42 -4.56
CA LYS A 71 15.10 -0.62 -5.75
C LYS A 71 16.57 -0.26 -5.49
N GLU A 72 16.79 0.74 -4.67
CA GLU A 72 18.12 1.24 -4.35
C GLU A 72 18.92 0.19 -3.57
N LYS A 73 20.14 -0.04 -4.00
CA LYS A 73 21.09 -0.96 -3.35
C LYS A 73 22.11 -0.14 -2.57
N ASN A 74 22.37 -0.53 -1.35
CA ASN A 74 23.47 0.01 -0.57
C ASN A 74 24.83 -0.45 -1.12
N GLU A 75 25.93 0.00 -0.49
CA GLU A 75 27.30 -0.39 -0.85
C GLU A 75 27.53 -1.90 -0.81
N GLU A 76 26.79 -2.61 0.05
CA GLU A 76 26.81 -4.08 0.18
C GLU A 76 25.91 -4.78 -0.88
N LYS A 77 25.34 -4.04 -1.84
CA LYS A 77 24.36 -4.47 -2.87
C LYS A 77 23.06 -5.03 -2.31
N GLU A 78 22.71 -4.66 -1.09
CA GLU A 78 21.45 -5.02 -0.47
C GLU A 78 20.42 -3.89 -0.59
N ASN A 79 19.17 -4.24 -0.83
CA ASN A 79 18.07 -3.27 -0.83
C ASN A 79 17.72 -2.88 0.61
N LEU A 80 17.47 -1.60 0.86
CA LEU A 80 17.03 -1.13 2.17
C LEU A 80 15.69 -1.79 2.55
N ILE A 81 14.75 -1.79 1.62
CA ILE A 81 13.45 -2.46 1.78
C ILE A 81 13.41 -3.67 0.84
N THR A 82 13.37 -4.87 1.40
CA THR A 82 13.30 -6.09 0.59
C THR A 82 11.86 -6.41 0.17
N GLN A 83 11.71 -7.06 -0.97
CA GLN A 83 10.38 -7.50 -1.43
C GLN A 83 9.73 -8.47 -0.44
N ALA A 84 10.51 -9.32 0.22
CA ALA A 84 10.02 -10.21 1.26
C ALA A 84 9.44 -9.45 2.46
N PHE A 85 10.07 -8.34 2.86
CA PHE A 85 9.55 -7.48 3.92
C PHE A 85 8.22 -6.83 3.50
N LEU A 86 8.10 -6.32 2.26
CA LEU A 86 6.85 -5.74 1.75
C LEU A 86 5.69 -6.74 1.75
N TYR A 87 5.94 -8.00 1.37
CA TYR A 87 4.91 -9.05 1.47
C TYR A 87 4.49 -9.35 2.91
N ARG A 88 5.42 -9.31 3.86
CA ARG A 88 5.05 -9.44 5.28
C ARG A 88 4.24 -8.24 5.76
N CYS A 89 4.59 -7.03 5.34
CA CYS A 89 3.81 -5.83 5.63
C CYS A 89 2.36 -5.94 5.10
N LEU A 90 2.15 -6.48 3.88
CA LEU A 90 0.80 -6.77 3.37
C LEU A 90 0.03 -7.71 4.31
N LYS A 91 0.68 -8.77 4.79
CA LYS A 91 0.07 -9.70 5.74
C LYS A 91 -0.28 -9.02 7.08
N TYR A 92 0.56 -8.09 7.55
CA TYR A 92 0.28 -7.32 8.77
C TYR A 92 -0.89 -6.36 8.58
N THR A 93 -1.00 -5.74 7.40
CA THR A 93 -2.18 -4.94 7.02
C THR A 93 -3.45 -5.78 7.03
N ASP A 94 -3.42 -7.00 6.47
CA ASP A 94 -4.55 -7.93 6.51
C ASP A 94 -4.97 -8.29 7.94
N MET A 95 -4.00 -8.48 8.83
CA MET A 95 -4.27 -8.76 10.24
C MET A 95 -4.90 -7.55 10.94
N ALA A 96 -4.37 -6.34 10.71
CA ALA A 96 -4.94 -5.11 11.25
C ALA A 96 -6.41 -4.91 10.79
N GLU A 97 -6.68 -5.12 9.50
CA GLU A 97 -8.05 -5.04 8.97
C GLU A 97 -8.99 -6.10 9.57
N LYS A 98 -8.51 -7.33 9.79
CA LYS A 98 -9.29 -8.39 10.46
C LYS A 98 -9.65 -8.01 11.89
N PHE A 99 -8.72 -7.42 12.64
CA PHE A 99 -9.03 -6.94 13.97
C PHE A 99 -10.12 -5.88 13.96
N ILE A 100 -10.01 -4.88 13.09
CA ILE A 100 -11.01 -3.81 12.99
C ILE A 100 -12.39 -4.37 12.61
N LYS A 101 -12.45 -5.20 11.56
CA LYS A 101 -13.69 -5.70 10.99
C LYS A 101 -14.34 -6.76 11.86
N ASN A 102 -13.57 -7.71 12.37
CA ASN A 102 -14.08 -8.93 13.02
C ASN A 102 -13.82 -8.95 14.53
N LYS A 103 -13.11 -7.94 15.05
CA LYS A 103 -12.63 -7.89 16.45
C LYS A 103 -11.76 -9.11 16.83
N ASP A 104 -11.02 -9.66 15.85
CA ASP A 104 -10.14 -10.80 16.05
C ASP A 104 -8.88 -10.36 16.82
N VAL A 105 -8.91 -10.55 18.14
CA VAL A 105 -7.84 -10.16 19.05
C VAL A 105 -6.50 -10.82 18.71
N MET A 106 -6.51 -12.05 18.17
CA MET A 106 -5.29 -12.74 17.76
C MET A 106 -4.58 -12.02 16.62
N SER A 107 -5.31 -11.28 15.81
CA SER A 107 -4.75 -10.46 14.75
C SER A 107 -3.89 -9.31 15.26
N LEU A 108 -4.04 -8.84 16.50
CA LEU A 108 -3.17 -7.82 17.11
C LEU A 108 -1.71 -8.28 17.26
N THR A 109 -1.45 -9.58 17.15
CA THR A 109 -0.07 -10.11 17.13
C THR A 109 0.75 -9.55 15.96
N TYR A 110 0.11 -8.87 14.97
CA TYR A 110 0.84 -8.19 13.92
C TYR A 110 1.81 -7.13 14.47
N VAL A 111 1.44 -6.44 15.57
CA VAL A 111 2.27 -5.38 16.17
C VAL A 111 3.64 -5.91 16.58
N SER A 112 3.67 -7.03 17.31
CA SER A 112 4.93 -7.65 17.74
C SER A 112 5.71 -8.25 16.57
N LYS A 113 5.02 -8.87 15.61
CA LYS A 113 5.64 -9.43 14.41
C LYS A 113 6.24 -8.34 13.52
N TYR A 114 5.51 -7.24 13.31
CA TYR A 114 6.01 -6.10 12.56
C TYR A 114 7.23 -5.48 13.25
N SER A 115 7.15 -5.24 14.57
CA SER A 115 8.28 -4.67 15.33
C SER A 115 9.54 -5.52 15.24
N TYR A 116 9.40 -6.84 15.33
CA TYR A 116 10.51 -7.77 15.15
C TYR A 116 11.09 -7.70 13.73
N ASP A 117 10.22 -7.74 12.72
CA ASP A 117 10.65 -7.69 11.32
C ASP A 117 11.30 -6.35 10.96
N TYR A 118 10.75 -5.25 11.46
CA TYR A 118 11.32 -3.92 11.26
C TYR A 118 12.71 -3.81 11.87
N SER A 119 12.85 -4.21 13.14
CA SER A 119 14.15 -4.20 13.83
C SER A 119 15.18 -5.01 13.07
N ARG A 120 14.84 -6.22 12.64
CA ARG A 120 15.76 -7.14 11.96
C ARG A 120 16.13 -6.70 10.53
N ASN A 121 15.19 -6.16 9.77
CA ASN A 121 15.37 -5.92 8.33
C ASN A 121 15.68 -4.47 7.99
N ILE A 122 15.29 -3.50 8.84
CA ILE A 122 15.37 -2.07 8.54
C ILE A 122 16.29 -1.34 9.51
N SER A 123 16.09 -1.45 10.84
CA SER A 123 16.81 -0.64 11.82
C SER A 123 18.33 -0.66 11.68
N ALA A 124 18.93 -1.85 11.59
CA ALA A 124 20.39 -1.97 11.45
C ALA A 124 20.95 -1.36 10.16
N LYS A 125 20.15 -1.36 9.08
CA LYS A 125 20.53 -0.72 7.81
C LYS A 125 20.36 0.79 7.88
N LEU A 126 19.33 1.26 8.57
CA LEU A 126 19.00 2.68 8.71
C LEU A 126 20.07 3.44 9.50
N GLU A 127 20.74 2.80 10.45
CA GLU A 127 21.86 3.39 11.21
C GLU A 127 23.03 3.78 10.29
N ARG A 128 23.25 3.05 9.21
CA ARG A 128 24.33 3.27 8.25
C ARG A 128 23.99 4.31 7.18
N ILE A 129 22.77 4.80 7.13
CA ILE A 129 22.28 5.77 6.14
C ILE A 129 22.47 7.18 6.69
N GLU A 130 23.16 8.03 5.93
CA GLU A 130 23.36 9.44 6.29
C GLU A 130 22.20 10.35 5.85
N SER A 131 21.53 9.99 4.76
CA SER A 131 20.43 10.78 4.19
C SER A 131 19.25 10.96 5.16
N LYS A 132 19.03 12.20 5.57
CA LYS A 132 17.87 12.57 6.40
C LYS A 132 16.53 12.33 5.69
N GLU A 133 16.51 12.53 4.36
CA GLU A 133 15.30 12.33 3.57
C GLU A 133 14.86 10.85 3.60
N ILE A 134 15.80 9.94 3.39
CA ILE A 134 15.54 8.50 3.48
C ILE A 134 15.05 8.12 4.87
N LYS A 135 15.70 8.61 5.92
CA LYS A 135 15.26 8.36 7.30
C LYS A 135 13.83 8.82 7.52
N THR A 136 13.50 10.04 7.10
CA THR A 136 12.13 10.57 7.23
C THR A 136 11.10 9.71 6.50
N VAL A 137 11.39 9.23 5.31
CA VAL A 137 10.47 8.35 4.56
C VAL A 137 10.24 7.03 5.30
N ILE A 138 11.30 6.44 5.85
CA ILE A 138 11.22 5.19 6.61
C ILE A 138 10.50 5.39 7.95
N ASP A 139 10.78 6.48 8.67
CA ASP A 139 10.13 6.80 9.94
C ASP A 139 8.63 7.02 9.76
N ASN A 140 8.22 7.70 8.68
CA ASN A 140 6.81 7.84 8.34
C ASN A 140 6.17 6.48 8.02
N PHE A 141 6.87 5.63 7.26
CA PHE A 141 6.38 4.29 6.95
C PHE A 141 6.23 3.43 8.21
N ASP A 142 7.20 3.46 9.13
CA ASP A 142 7.12 2.80 10.44
C ASP A 142 5.98 3.36 11.27
N GLY A 143 5.81 4.68 11.29
CA GLY A 143 4.74 5.38 11.98
C GLY A 143 3.36 4.86 11.61
N TYR A 144 3.08 4.58 10.33
CA TYR A 144 1.80 4.03 9.90
C TYR A 144 1.47 2.65 10.51
N PHE A 145 2.47 1.84 10.83
CA PHE A 145 2.27 0.55 11.50
C PHE A 145 2.18 0.65 13.02
N ARG A 146 2.62 1.77 13.59
CA ARG A 146 2.63 2.02 15.04
C ARG A 146 1.53 2.97 15.50
N GLU A 147 0.80 3.59 14.58
CA GLU A 147 -0.33 4.46 14.92
C GLU A 147 -1.42 3.69 15.66
N ILE A 148 -2.29 4.43 16.36
CA ILE A 148 -3.46 3.85 17.00
C ILE A 148 -4.32 3.20 15.92
N LEU A 149 -4.65 1.92 16.12
CA LEU A 149 -5.40 1.14 15.15
C LEU A 149 -6.89 1.51 15.20
N GLU A 150 -7.29 2.32 14.24
CA GLU A 150 -8.66 2.78 14.04
C GLU A 150 -9.17 2.39 12.65
N GLU A 151 -10.48 2.46 12.43
CA GLU A 151 -11.10 2.10 11.16
C GLU A 151 -10.59 2.97 10.00
N ASN A 152 -10.31 4.24 10.27
CA ASN A 152 -9.83 5.21 9.28
C ASN A 152 -8.33 5.52 9.38
N SER A 153 -7.57 4.71 10.09
CA SER A 153 -6.11 4.88 10.15
C SER A 153 -5.48 4.68 8.78
N PHE A 154 -4.28 5.22 8.57
CA PHE A 154 -3.55 5.02 7.31
C PHE A 154 -3.31 3.54 7.03
N LEU A 155 -2.98 2.78 8.06
CA LEU A 155 -2.73 1.34 7.96
C LEU A 155 -3.94 0.57 7.39
N THR A 156 -5.14 0.86 7.88
CA THR A 156 -6.36 0.14 7.47
C THR A 156 -6.96 0.66 6.17
N SER A 157 -6.77 1.95 5.87
CA SER A 157 -7.40 2.60 4.72
C SER A 157 -6.53 2.54 3.45
N TYR A 158 -5.24 2.80 3.56
CA TYR A 158 -4.40 3.08 2.41
C TYR A 158 -3.17 2.20 2.23
N MET A 159 -2.67 1.59 3.32
CA MET A 159 -1.44 0.80 3.28
C MET A 159 -1.49 -0.33 2.25
N ARG A 160 -2.65 -0.95 2.06
CA ARG A 160 -2.86 -1.98 1.03
C ARG A 160 -2.58 -1.46 -0.38
N ILE A 161 -3.00 -0.23 -0.69
CA ILE A 161 -2.77 0.39 -2.01
C ILE A 161 -1.27 0.65 -2.18
N LEU A 162 -0.65 1.31 -1.20
CA LEU A 162 0.76 1.63 -1.19
C LEU A 162 1.64 0.38 -1.43
N LEU A 163 1.44 -0.64 -0.60
CA LEU A 163 2.26 -1.86 -0.65
C LEU A 163 2.06 -2.64 -1.96
N ASN A 164 0.82 -2.80 -2.41
CA ASN A 164 0.56 -3.49 -3.67
C ASN A 164 1.16 -2.74 -4.85
N TYR A 165 1.06 -1.41 -4.90
CA TYR A 165 1.70 -0.62 -5.94
C TYR A 165 3.21 -0.91 -6.01
N VAL A 166 3.91 -0.81 -4.87
CA VAL A 166 5.36 -1.06 -4.79
C VAL A 166 5.71 -2.49 -5.22
N VAL A 167 4.97 -3.47 -4.71
CA VAL A 167 5.19 -4.90 -5.02
C VAL A 167 5.00 -5.18 -6.50
N TYR A 168 3.92 -4.67 -7.13
CA TYR A 168 3.65 -4.91 -8.54
C TYR A 168 4.63 -4.16 -9.45
N LYS A 169 5.01 -2.94 -9.12
CA LYS A 169 5.99 -2.17 -9.87
C LYS A 169 7.37 -2.84 -9.84
N ASN A 170 7.77 -3.36 -8.68
CA ASN A 170 9.07 -4.04 -8.52
C ASN A 170 9.15 -5.36 -9.30
N ARG A 171 8.02 -6.07 -9.50
CA ARG A 171 7.97 -7.29 -10.33
C ARG A 171 8.31 -7.04 -11.80
N LYS A 172 7.96 -5.88 -12.35
CA LYS A 172 8.25 -5.52 -13.75
C LYS A 172 9.73 -5.26 -13.98
N THR A 173 10.42 -4.70 -13.01
CA THR A 173 11.85 -4.33 -13.12
C THR A 173 12.78 -5.54 -13.04
N ASN A 174 12.37 -6.63 -12.42
CA ASN A 174 13.17 -7.84 -12.25
C ASN A 174 13.03 -8.86 -13.41
N LYS A 175 12.33 -8.52 -14.49
CA LYS A 175 12.13 -9.38 -15.65
C LYS A 175 12.91 -8.96 -16.91
N ASN A 176 13.75 -7.91 -16.81
CA ASN A 176 14.65 -7.46 -17.89
C ASN A 176 16.09 -7.85 -17.60
#